data_fe5c14ed2950c1b830986eceb50f48da
#
_entry.id   fe5c14ed2950c1b830986eceb50f48da
#
_cell.length_a   1.000
_cell.length_b   1.000
_cell.length_c   1.000
_cell.angle_alpha   90.00
_cell.angle_beta   90.00
_cell.angle_gamma   90.00
#
_symmetry.space_group_name_H-M   'P 1'
#
loop_
_entity.id
_entity.type
_entity.pdbx_description
1 polymer ?
#
loop_
_entity_poly.entity_id
_entity_poly.type
_entity_poly.pdbx_seq_one_letter_code
_entity_poly.pdbx_strand_id
1 'polypeptide(L)'
;MKVLSFPFGLLVPVALFITLLACSMVTWLKSTCGDVSFSIIVLQLTSPIKGTDSGVINSIIKTGIIPPLLVTLTISIVYLIMVRVLYNLEDLPVKKVPAWTKICLEIILLIVLVGTIQIQGTKVGMWEYIKSVQEKTDFYEKYYVNPAKTKLDFPSQKRNLIYIFMESMESSYADQEDGGIMDDNYIPNLTK
;
A
#
# COMPACT_ATOMS: atom_id res chain seq x y z
N MET A 1 31.70 -13.96 27.84
CA MET A 1 31.36 -12.62 27.35
C MET A 1 30.14 -12.75 26.43
N LYS A 2 28.99 -12.22 26.82
CA LYS A 2 27.76 -12.27 26.02
C LYS A 2 27.90 -11.29 24.86
N VAL A 3 28.25 -11.84 23.72
CA VAL A 3 28.31 -11.12 22.45
C VAL A 3 26.89 -10.75 22.06
N LEU A 4 26.66 -9.48 21.79
CA LEU A 4 25.42 -8.89 21.31
C LEU A 4 24.17 -9.50 21.94
N SER A 5 23.53 -8.78 22.81
CA SER A 5 22.18 -9.15 23.22
C SER A 5 21.33 -9.39 21.99
N PHE A 6 20.91 -10.61 21.80
CA PHE A 6 20.20 -11.19 20.68
C PHE A 6 19.06 -10.33 20.08
N PRO A 7 18.36 -9.48 20.84
CA PRO A 7 17.29 -8.63 20.26
C PRO A 7 17.79 -7.55 19.30
N PHE A 8 18.96 -6.95 19.54
CA PHE A 8 19.45 -5.84 18.70
C PHE A 8 19.98 -6.29 17.35
N GLY A 9 20.59 -7.47 17.28
CA GLY A 9 21.11 -8.05 16.02
C GLY A 9 20.00 -8.37 15.00
N LEU A 10 18.75 -8.57 15.46
CA LEU A 10 17.62 -8.89 14.60
C LEU A 10 16.84 -7.63 14.19
N LEU A 11 16.80 -6.58 15.04
CA LEU A 11 16.04 -5.35 14.75
C LEU A 11 16.55 -4.62 13.50
N VAL A 12 17.85 -4.55 13.31
CA VAL A 12 18.46 -3.86 12.17
C VAL A 12 18.08 -4.50 10.83
N PRO A 13 18.27 -5.80 10.60
CA PRO A 13 17.86 -6.42 9.33
C PRO A 13 16.34 -6.39 9.12
N VAL A 14 15.54 -6.50 10.17
CA VAL A 14 14.07 -6.38 10.07
C VAL A 14 13.66 -4.96 9.66
N ALA A 15 14.20 -3.94 10.29
CA ALA A 15 13.92 -2.55 9.93
C ALA A 15 14.37 -2.24 8.49
N LEU A 16 15.54 -2.71 8.10
CA LEU A 16 16.05 -2.58 6.73
C LEU A 16 15.11 -3.28 5.73
N PHE A 17 14.70 -4.51 6.03
CA PHE A 17 13.76 -5.24 5.17
C PHE A 17 12.43 -4.51 5.01
N ILE A 18 11.83 -4.04 6.09
CA ILE A 18 10.55 -3.30 6.04
C ILE A 18 10.70 -2.02 5.21
N THR A 19 11.80 -1.28 5.38
CA THR A 19 12.09 -0.08 4.62
C THR A 19 12.20 -0.36 3.11
N LEU A 20 12.99 -1.36 2.74
CA LEU A 20 13.18 -1.74 1.34
C LEU A 20 11.90 -2.33 0.74
N LEU A 21 11.15 -3.11 1.52
CA LEU A 21 9.87 -3.67 1.10
C LEU A 21 8.85 -2.58 0.81
N ALA A 22 8.72 -1.57 1.70
CA ALA A 22 7.83 -0.44 1.48
C ALA A 22 8.18 0.32 0.19
N CYS A 23 9.47 0.59 -0.05
CA CYS A 23 9.93 1.22 -1.29
C CYS A 23 9.60 0.38 -2.53
N SER A 24 9.89 -0.92 -2.47
CA SER A 24 9.68 -1.85 -3.58
C SER A 24 8.20 -2.02 -3.89
N MET A 25 7.35 -2.17 -2.87
CA MET A 25 5.90 -2.30 -3.04
C MET A 25 5.28 -1.06 -3.68
N VAL A 26 5.61 0.14 -3.21
CA VAL A 26 5.08 1.37 -3.81
C VAL A 26 5.56 1.55 -5.24
N THR A 27 6.82 1.19 -5.54
CA THR A 27 7.36 1.24 -6.90
C THR A 27 6.66 0.24 -7.81
N TRP A 28 6.49 -1.01 -7.37
CA TRP A 28 5.74 -2.04 -8.09
C TRP A 28 4.30 -1.59 -8.36
N LEU A 29 3.61 -1.07 -7.34
CA LEU A 29 2.23 -0.64 -7.44
C LEU A 29 2.08 0.44 -8.52
N LYS A 30 2.91 1.48 -8.48
CA LYS A 30 2.88 2.57 -9.46
C LYS A 30 3.25 2.12 -10.86
N SER A 31 4.18 1.20 -11.01
CA SER A 31 4.57 0.68 -12.34
C SER A 31 3.54 -0.24 -12.97
N THR A 32 2.76 -0.95 -12.14
CA THR A 32 1.80 -1.97 -12.62
C THR A 32 0.38 -1.42 -12.70
N CYS A 33 -0.03 -0.61 -11.74
CA CYS A 33 -1.40 -0.13 -11.58
C CYS A 33 -1.54 1.38 -11.84
N GLY A 34 -0.46 2.11 -12.10
CA GLY A 34 -0.48 3.56 -12.25
C GLY A 34 -0.68 4.31 -10.93
N ASP A 35 -1.40 5.42 -10.97
CA ASP A 35 -1.67 6.23 -9.78
C ASP A 35 -2.82 5.63 -8.97
N VAL A 36 -2.46 4.73 -8.07
CA VAL A 36 -3.39 4.07 -7.14
C VAL A 36 -3.42 4.82 -5.82
N SER A 37 -4.63 5.13 -5.34
CA SER A 37 -4.83 5.74 -4.03
C SER A 37 -4.72 4.72 -2.90
N PHE A 38 -4.35 5.19 -1.70
CA PHE A 38 -4.23 4.33 -0.52
C PHE A 38 -5.54 3.64 -0.13
N SER A 39 -6.70 4.27 -0.40
CA SER A 39 -8.02 3.67 -0.20
C SER A 39 -8.22 2.38 -1.00
N ILE A 40 -7.73 2.34 -2.24
CA ILE A 40 -7.80 1.13 -3.07
C ILE A 40 -6.87 0.05 -2.53
N ILE A 41 -5.68 0.42 -2.03
CA ILE A 41 -4.77 -0.54 -1.38
C ILE A 41 -5.44 -1.19 -0.17
N VAL A 42 -6.07 -0.39 0.70
CA VAL A 42 -6.80 -0.89 1.88
C VAL A 42 -7.95 -1.81 1.44
N LEU A 43 -8.71 -1.42 0.43
CA LEU A 43 -9.80 -2.22 -0.11
C LEU A 43 -9.30 -3.57 -0.61
N GLN A 44 -8.19 -3.61 -1.36
CA GLN A 44 -7.60 -4.85 -1.86
C GLN A 44 -7.07 -5.76 -0.74
N LEU A 45 -6.49 -5.19 0.31
CA LEU A 45 -6.01 -5.95 1.47
C LEU A 45 -7.15 -6.56 2.29
N THR A 46 -8.33 -5.95 2.26
CA THR A 46 -9.54 -6.46 2.92
C THR A 46 -10.37 -7.38 2.03
N SER A 47 -10.06 -7.44 0.73
CA SER A 47 -10.76 -8.29 -0.25
C SER A 47 -10.18 -9.71 -0.27
N PRO A 48 -11.01 -10.75 -0.56
CA PRO A 48 -10.52 -12.11 -0.70
C PRO A 48 -9.48 -12.22 -1.83
N ILE A 49 -8.36 -12.87 -1.56
CA ILE A 49 -7.32 -13.15 -2.56
C ILE A 49 -7.79 -14.17 -3.60
N LYS A 50 -8.85 -14.93 -3.29
CA LYS A 50 -9.40 -15.96 -4.16
C LYS A 50 -9.93 -15.33 -5.47
N GLY A 51 -9.37 -15.76 -6.58
CA GLY A 51 -9.73 -15.23 -7.91
C GLY A 51 -8.72 -14.21 -8.47
N THR A 52 -7.71 -13.82 -7.69
CA THR A 52 -6.63 -12.98 -8.20
C THR A 52 -5.82 -13.74 -9.25
N ASP A 53 -5.51 -13.08 -10.37
CA ASP A 53 -4.69 -13.64 -11.43
C ASP A 53 -3.31 -14.05 -10.90
N SER A 54 -2.88 -15.26 -11.27
CA SER A 54 -1.58 -15.80 -10.86
C SER A 54 -0.39 -14.99 -11.37
N GLY A 55 -0.55 -14.29 -12.50
CA GLY A 55 0.47 -13.39 -13.06
C GLY A 55 0.72 -12.19 -12.15
N VAL A 56 -0.34 -11.61 -11.58
CA VAL A 56 -0.23 -10.51 -10.61
C VAL A 56 0.50 -10.98 -9.34
N ILE A 57 0.09 -12.13 -8.78
CA ILE A 57 0.74 -12.69 -7.58
C ILE A 57 2.22 -12.95 -7.85
N ASN A 58 2.55 -13.53 -9.00
CA ASN A 58 3.93 -13.83 -9.38
C ASN A 58 4.75 -12.54 -9.59
N SER A 59 4.15 -11.50 -10.14
CA SER A 59 4.75 -10.17 -10.28
C SER A 59 5.07 -9.56 -8.90
N ILE A 60 4.13 -9.56 -7.96
CA ILE A 60 4.34 -9.08 -6.59
C ILE A 60 5.53 -9.81 -5.95
N ILE A 61 5.56 -11.13 -6.05
CA ILE A 61 6.64 -11.93 -5.46
C ILE A 61 7.98 -11.59 -6.10
N LYS A 62 8.07 -11.62 -7.44
CA LYS A 62 9.34 -11.47 -8.17
C LYS A 62 9.92 -10.05 -8.10
N THR A 63 9.07 -9.03 -8.20
CA THR A 63 9.53 -7.64 -8.28
C THR A 63 9.31 -6.87 -6.98
N GLY A 64 8.32 -7.24 -6.19
CA GLY A 64 8.00 -6.57 -4.93
C GLY A 64 8.73 -7.15 -3.71
N ILE A 65 8.80 -8.49 -3.57
CA ILE A 65 9.27 -9.14 -2.34
C ILE A 65 10.70 -9.66 -2.45
N ILE A 66 11.02 -10.37 -3.53
CA ILE A 66 12.34 -11.01 -3.68
C ILE A 66 13.51 -10.03 -3.66
N PRO A 67 13.50 -8.89 -4.41
CA PRO A 67 14.62 -7.96 -4.40
C PRO A 67 14.95 -7.40 -3.01
N PRO A 68 14.02 -6.84 -2.23
CA PRO A 68 14.32 -6.35 -0.88
C PRO A 68 14.79 -7.47 0.05
N LEU A 69 14.27 -8.69 -0.10
CA LEU A 69 14.72 -9.85 0.69
C LEU A 69 16.18 -10.19 0.39
N LEU A 70 16.55 -10.30 -0.89
CA LEU A 70 17.92 -10.61 -1.31
C LEU A 70 18.91 -9.52 -0.86
N VAL A 71 18.56 -8.25 -1.04
CA VAL A 71 19.40 -7.13 -0.60
C VAL A 71 19.62 -7.16 0.91
N THR A 72 18.55 -7.38 1.69
CA THR A 72 18.64 -7.46 3.15
C THR A 72 19.49 -8.63 3.60
N LEU A 73 19.31 -9.81 2.99
CA LEU A 73 20.11 -10.99 3.31
C LEU A 73 21.59 -10.77 2.97
N THR A 74 21.88 -10.20 1.81
CA THR A 74 23.25 -9.90 1.38
C THR A 74 23.95 -8.94 2.36
N ILE A 75 23.30 -7.83 2.70
CA ILE A 75 23.83 -6.85 3.67
C ILE A 75 24.04 -7.51 5.03
N SER A 76 23.10 -8.33 5.48
CA SER A 76 23.17 -9.02 6.77
C SER A 76 24.34 -10.02 6.82
N ILE A 77 24.55 -10.79 5.74
CA ILE A 77 25.64 -11.73 5.62
C ILE A 77 27.00 -11.01 5.60
N VAL A 78 27.12 -9.95 4.79
CA VAL A 78 28.35 -9.14 4.74
C VAL A 78 28.67 -8.54 6.10
N TYR A 79 27.67 -8.02 6.80
CA TYR A 79 27.82 -7.50 8.15
C TYR A 79 28.33 -8.59 9.13
N LEU A 80 27.74 -9.78 9.10
CA LEU A 80 28.16 -10.89 9.96
C LEU A 80 29.58 -11.33 9.68
N ILE A 81 29.96 -11.44 8.40
CA ILE A 81 31.34 -11.77 7.98
C ILE A 81 32.30 -10.70 8.48
N MET A 82 31.99 -9.42 8.26
CA MET A 82 32.82 -8.30 8.70
C MET A 82 33.02 -8.31 10.22
N VAL A 83 31.95 -8.50 10.99
CA VAL A 83 32.03 -8.60 12.44
C VAL A 83 32.90 -9.80 12.86
N ARG A 84 32.78 -10.95 12.19
CA ARG A 84 33.57 -12.14 12.49
C ARG A 84 35.05 -11.93 12.18
N VAL A 85 35.36 -11.33 11.02
CA VAL A 85 36.75 -11.03 10.64
C VAL A 85 37.36 -10.04 11.61
N LEU A 86 36.69 -8.95 11.94
CA LEU A 86 37.16 -7.95 12.91
C LEU A 86 37.35 -8.53 14.32
N TYR A 87 36.52 -9.50 14.71
CA TYR A 87 36.64 -10.17 16.01
C TYR A 87 37.89 -11.10 16.06
N ASN A 88 38.25 -11.71 14.95
CA ASN A 88 39.42 -12.62 14.87
C ASN A 88 40.75 -11.87 14.74
N LEU A 89 40.74 -10.58 14.37
CA LEU A 89 41.94 -9.73 14.38
C LEU A 89 42.16 -9.23 15.81
N GLU A 90 42.99 -10.01 16.59
CA GLU A 90 43.22 -9.78 18.03
C GLU A 90 43.83 -8.40 18.36
N ASP A 91 44.47 -7.75 17.39
CA ASP A 91 45.21 -6.50 17.56
C ASP A 91 44.41 -5.24 17.34
N LEU A 92 43.15 -5.32 16.90
CA LEU A 92 42.34 -4.14 16.67
C LEU A 92 41.52 -3.76 17.91
N PRO A 93 41.44 -2.46 18.28
CA PRO A 93 40.72 -1.96 19.46
C PRO A 93 39.18 -2.04 19.34
N VAL A 94 38.64 -2.94 18.51
CA VAL A 94 37.20 -3.15 18.28
C VAL A 94 36.49 -3.58 19.59
N LYS A 95 37.21 -4.04 20.58
CA LYS A 95 36.67 -4.38 21.92
C LYS A 95 36.05 -3.20 22.69
N LYS A 96 36.19 -1.97 22.17
CA LYS A 96 35.74 -0.75 22.88
C LYS A 96 34.81 0.13 22.07
N VAL A 97 33.96 -0.47 21.19
CA VAL A 97 32.89 0.34 20.59
C VAL A 97 31.97 0.80 21.71
N PRO A 98 31.90 2.10 22.01
CA PRO A 98 31.10 2.61 23.11
C PRO A 98 29.63 2.25 22.89
N ALA A 99 28.88 2.00 23.96
CA ALA A 99 27.46 1.65 23.86
C ALA A 99 26.63 2.73 23.14
N TRP A 100 27.04 4.00 23.24
CA TRP A 100 26.36 5.11 22.58
C TRP A 100 26.39 5.03 21.05
N THR A 101 27.43 4.44 20.43
CA THR A 101 27.49 4.28 18.94
C THR A 101 26.41 3.33 18.43
N LYS A 102 26.06 2.31 19.21
CA LYS A 102 24.96 1.39 18.88
C LYS A 102 23.62 2.13 18.95
N ILE A 103 23.42 2.89 20.01
CA ILE A 103 22.21 3.70 20.20
C ILE A 103 22.07 4.73 19.07
N CYS A 104 23.16 5.40 18.68
CA CYS A 104 23.15 6.32 17.53
C CYS A 104 22.77 5.62 16.23
N LEU A 105 23.30 4.43 15.96
CA LEU A 105 22.96 3.65 14.76
C LEU A 105 21.47 3.27 14.74
N GLU A 106 20.93 2.84 15.87
CA GLU A 106 19.51 2.50 16.00
C GLU A 106 18.60 3.72 15.80
N ILE A 107 18.98 4.86 16.34
CA ILE A 107 18.24 6.12 16.11
C ILE A 107 18.28 6.51 14.64
N ILE A 108 19.44 6.42 13.98
CA ILE A 108 19.56 6.70 12.54
C ILE A 108 18.66 5.77 11.73
N LEU A 109 18.67 4.47 12.03
CA LEU A 109 17.81 3.49 11.35
C LEU A 109 16.33 3.78 11.59
N LEU A 110 15.94 4.16 12.79
CA LEU A 110 14.56 4.55 13.09
C LEU A 110 14.15 5.80 12.29
N ILE A 111 15.02 6.80 12.21
CA ILE A 111 14.78 8.02 11.41
C ILE A 111 14.61 7.67 9.93
N VAL A 112 15.47 6.80 9.39
CA VAL A 112 15.38 6.34 8.00
C VAL A 112 14.08 5.57 7.76
N LEU A 113 13.68 4.69 8.67
CA LEU A 113 12.42 3.94 8.58
C LEU A 113 11.21 4.88 8.59
N VAL A 114 11.14 5.78 9.56
CA VAL A 114 10.05 6.77 9.68
C VAL A 114 10.02 7.68 8.46
N GLY A 115 11.16 8.20 8.03
CA GLY A 115 11.28 9.03 6.84
C GLY A 115 10.81 8.29 5.56
N THR A 116 11.14 7.01 5.44
CA THR A 116 10.69 6.18 4.31
C THR A 116 9.18 5.99 4.34
N ILE A 117 8.59 5.67 5.50
CA ILE A 117 7.13 5.53 5.65
C ILE A 117 6.44 6.84 5.28
N GLN A 118 6.99 7.98 5.73
CA GLN A 118 6.47 9.30 5.41
C GLN A 118 6.48 9.56 3.89
N ILE A 119 7.63 9.36 3.24
CA ILE A 119 7.80 9.62 1.80
C ILE A 119 6.93 8.67 0.96
N GLN A 120 6.94 7.38 1.26
CA GLN A 120 6.16 6.40 0.50
C GLN A 120 4.67 6.53 0.77
N GLY A 121 4.29 6.83 2.01
CA GLY A 121 2.89 7.09 2.39
C GLY A 121 2.31 8.29 1.65
N THR A 122 3.07 9.39 1.55
CA THR A 122 2.66 10.57 0.77
C THR A 122 2.47 10.25 -0.71
N LYS A 123 3.35 9.42 -1.30
CA LYS A 123 3.26 9.02 -2.71
C LYS A 123 1.98 8.26 -3.07
N VAL A 124 1.36 7.60 -2.11
CA VAL A 124 0.12 6.81 -2.30
C VAL A 124 -1.11 7.47 -1.65
N GLY A 125 -0.98 8.67 -1.11
CA GLY A 125 -2.09 9.40 -0.47
C GLY A 125 -2.54 8.79 0.87
N MET A 126 -1.63 8.17 1.62
CA MET A 126 -1.94 7.53 2.91
C MET A 126 -2.43 8.54 3.95
N TRP A 127 -1.85 9.74 3.97
CA TRP A 127 -2.19 10.77 4.96
C TRP A 127 -3.57 11.38 4.70
N GLU A 128 -3.90 11.60 3.43
CA GLU A 128 -5.23 12.04 2.99
C GLU A 128 -6.29 11.01 3.36
N TYR A 129 -5.98 9.72 3.16
CA TYR A 129 -6.87 8.63 3.57
C TYR A 129 -7.09 8.60 5.08
N ILE A 130 -6.01 8.68 5.89
CA ILE A 130 -6.12 8.69 7.36
C ILE A 130 -6.98 9.88 7.82
N LYS A 131 -6.78 11.05 7.23
CA LYS A 131 -7.57 12.24 7.52
C LYS A 131 -9.04 12.05 7.16
N SER A 132 -9.33 11.52 5.97
CA SER A 132 -10.72 11.28 5.52
C SER A 132 -11.47 10.27 6.40
N VAL A 133 -10.79 9.25 6.91
CA VAL A 133 -11.38 8.27 7.84
C VAL A 133 -11.67 8.90 9.22
N GLN A 134 -10.90 9.91 9.62
CA GLN A 134 -11.12 10.62 10.89
C GLN A 134 -12.22 11.68 10.78
N GLU A 135 -12.50 12.18 9.58
CA GLU A 135 -13.57 13.14 9.34
C GLU A 135 -14.92 12.44 9.46
N LYS A 136 -15.68 12.81 10.49
CA LYS A 136 -17.06 12.34 10.65
C LYS A 136 -17.94 13.03 9.63
N THR A 137 -18.59 12.28 8.79
CA THR A 137 -19.64 12.78 7.91
C THR A 137 -20.99 12.51 8.54
N ASP A 138 -21.85 13.50 8.56
CA ASP A 138 -23.26 13.42 8.96
C ASP A 138 -24.18 13.08 7.78
N PHE A 139 -23.58 12.71 6.63
CA PHE A 139 -24.30 12.44 5.40
C PHE A 139 -25.37 11.36 5.59
N TYR A 140 -25.04 10.26 6.25
CA TYR A 140 -26.02 9.20 6.52
C TYR A 140 -27.11 9.64 7.49
N GLU A 141 -26.75 10.35 8.55
CA GLU A 141 -27.73 10.85 9.54
C GLU A 141 -28.72 11.84 8.90
N LYS A 142 -28.21 12.67 7.99
CA LYS A 142 -28.98 13.75 7.37
C LYS A 142 -29.80 13.29 6.16
N TYR A 143 -29.31 12.35 5.36
CA TYR A 143 -29.91 11.98 4.07
C TYR A 143 -30.41 10.54 4.01
N TYR A 144 -30.06 9.70 4.99
CA TYR A 144 -30.54 8.34 5.01
C TYR A 144 -32.02 8.25 5.32
N VAL A 145 -32.78 7.71 4.37
CA VAL A 145 -34.19 7.40 4.53
C VAL A 145 -34.34 5.89 4.71
N ASN A 146 -34.86 5.46 5.87
CA ASN A 146 -35.05 4.03 6.11
C ASN A 146 -36.20 3.51 5.22
N PRO A 147 -35.91 2.61 4.24
CA PRO A 147 -36.94 2.12 3.31
C PRO A 147 -38.05 1.34 4.00
N ALA A 148 -37.79 0.69 5.14
CA ALA A 148 -38.81 -0.03 5.90
C ALA A 148 -39.82 0.90 6.62
N LYS A 149 -39.48 2.18 6.79
CA LYS A 149 -40.36 3.22 7.42
C LYS A 149 -40.96 4.17 6.40
N THR A 150 -40.59 4.04 5.13
CA THR A 150 -41.07 4.90 4.06
C THR A 150 -42.40 4.37 3.54
N LYS A 151 -43.44 5.19 3.59
CA LYS A 151 -44.73 4.87 2.97
C LYS A 151 -44.58 5.02 1.45
N LEU A 152 -44.80 3.94 0.73
CA LEU A 152 -44.79 3.91 -0.73
C LEU A 152 -46.23 3.87 -1.24
N ASP A 153 -46.63 4.88 -1.97
CA ASP A 153 -47.91 4.89 -2.67
C ASP A 153 -47.70 4.41 -4.11
N PHE A 154 -48.24 3.26 -4.42
CA PHE A 154 -48.15 2.70 -5.76
C PHE A 154 -49.41 3.13 -6.58
N PRO A 155 -49.25 3.45 -7.87
CA PRO A 155 -50.40 3.70 -8.72
C PRO A 155 -51.27 2.44 -8.84
N SER A 156 -52.57 2.65 -9.02
CA SER A 156 -53.57 1.56 -9.18
C SER A 156 -53.22 0.65 -10.36
N GLN A 157 -52.66 1.22 -11.43
CA GLN A 157 -52.13 0.48 -12.57
C GLN A 157 -50.66 0.18 -12.37
N LYS A 158 -50.35 -1.08 -12.09
CA LYS A 158 -48.95 -1.54 -11.91
C LYS A 158 -48.23 -1.53 -13.25
N ARG A 159 -46.98 -1.06 -13.22
CA ARG A 159 -46.05 -1.09 -14.35
C ARG A 159 -44.99 -2.11 -14.09
N ASN A 160 -44.41 -2.69 -15.17
CA ASN A 160 -43.24 -3.52 -15.06
C ASN A 160 -42.01 -2.60 -14.93
N LEU A 161 -41.15 -2.91 -13.96
CA LEU A 161 -39.83 -2.27 -13.82
C LEU A 161 -38.78 -3.24 -14.38
N ILE A 162 -38.09 -2.78 -15.42
CA ILE A 162 -36.90 -3.49 -15.94
C ILE A 162 -35.70 -2.70 -15.43
N TYR A 163 -34.92 -3.32 -14.57
CA TYR A 163 -33.69 -2.76 -14.03
C TYR A 163 -32.49 -3.41 -14.71
N ILE A 164 -31.72 -2.64 -15.48
CA ILE A 164 -30.54 -3.12 -16.19
C ILE A 164 -29.32 -2.57 -15.46
N PHE A 165 -28.53 -3.46 -14.89
CA PHE A 165 -27.25 -3.13 -14.26
C PHE A 165 -26.14 -3.31 -15.32
N MET A 166 -25.61 -2.19 -15.79
CA MET A 166 -24.50 -2.19 -16.75
C MET A 166 -23.18 -2.03 -15.99
N GLU A 167 -22.55 -3.16 -15.69
CA GLU A 167 -21.26 -3.18 -15.02
C GLU A 167 -20.15 -2.72 -15.98
N SER A 168 -19.19 -1.93 -15.45
CA SER A 168 -18.03 -1.42 -16.20
C SER A 168 -18.37 -0.47 -17.36
N MET A 169 -19.57 0.07 -17.41
CA MET A 169 -19.92 1.13 -18.35
C MET A 169 -19.56 2.49 -17.76
N GLU A 170 -18.77 3.25 -18.51
CA GLU A 170 -18.31 4.57 -18.10
C GLU A 170 -18.83 5.62 -19.09
N SER A 171 -19.17 6.82 -18.57
CA SER A 171 -19.50 7.98 -19.41
C SER A 171 -18.34 8.43 -20.31
N SER A 172 -17.11 8.02 -20.00
CA SER A 172 -15.93 8.25 -20.82
C SER A 172 -16.01 7.71 -22.24
N TYR A 173 -16.91 6.73 -22.52
CA TYR A 173 -17.18 6.23 -23.87
C TYR A 173 -18.04 7.16 -24.73
N ALA A 174 -18.60 8.20 -24.16
CA ALA A 174 -19.25 9.28 -24.92
C ALA A 174 -18.19 10.22 -25.53
N ASP A 175 -18.63 11.05 -26.48
CA ASP A 175 -17.82 12.12 -27.00
C ASP A 175 -17.72 13.30 -25.99
N GLN A 176 -16.91 14.30 -26.32
CA GLN A 176 -16.67 15.44 -25.44
C GLN A 176 -17.92 16.32 -25.28
N GLU A 177 -18.84 16.37 -26.25
CA GLU A 177 -20.08 17.13 -26.17
C GLU A 177 -21.06 16.51 -25.18
N ASP A 178 -21.07 15.17 -25.10
CA ASP A 178 -21.90 14.38 -24.15
C ASP A 178 -21.15 14.09 -22.83
N GLY A 179 -20.03 14.79 -22.55
CA GLY A 179 -19.28 14.70 -21.30
C GLY A 179 -18.31 13.53 -21.18
N GLY A 180 -18.02 12.84 -22.29
CA GLY A 180 -16.99 11.81 -22.39
C GLY A 180 -15.63 12.35 -22.79
N ILE A 181 -14.73 11.45 -23.21
CA ILE A 181 -13.35 11.77 -23.60
C ILE A 181 -12.99 11.26 -25.00
N MET A 182 -13.93 10.61 -25.68
CA MET A 182 -13.70 10.07 -27.02
C MET A 182 -13.95 11.11 -28.12
N ASP A 183 -13.36 10.91 -29.29
CA ASP A 183 -13.61 11.73 -30.48
C ASP A 183 -14.99 11.46 -31.07
N ASP A 184 -15.48 10.20 -30.96
CA ASP A 184 -16.80 9.77 -31.38
C ASP A 184 -17.57 9.17 -30.20
N ASN A 185 -18.91 9.35 -30.17
CA ASN A 185 -19.76 8.76 -29.15
C ASN A 185 -20.02 7.25 -29.43
N TYR A 186 -19.40 6.37 -28.65
CA TYR A 186 -19.59 4.92 -28.74
C TYR A 186 -20.84 4.41 -28.02
N ILE A 187 -21.53 5.27 -27.27
CA ILE A 187 -22.74 4.94 -26.50
C ILE A 187 -23.93 5.87 -26.81
N PRO A 188 -24.22 6.22 -28.09
CA PRO A 188 -25.14 7.28 -28.42
C PRO A 188 -26.59 7.03 -27.98
N ASN A 189 -26.95 5.78 -27.67
CA ASN A 189 -28.28 5.44 -27.17
C ASN A 189 -28.42 5.61 -25.65
N LEU A 190 -27.32 5.84 -24.94
CA LEU A 190 -27.31 6.05 -23.49
C LEU A 190 -27.13 7.53 -23.10
N THR A 191 -26.63 8.36 -24.01
CA THR A 191 -26.36 9.79 -23.80
C THR A 191 -27.49 10.71 -24.27
N LYS A 192 -28.55 10.15 -24.88
CA LYS A 192 -29.75 10.87 -25.37
C LYS A 192 -30.75 11.14 -24.27
#